data_18d7f9478fffe1bdd33c316424580583
#
_entry.id   18d7f9478fffe1bdd33c316424580583
#
_cell.length_a   1.000
_cell.length_b   1.000
_cell.length_c   1.000
_cell.angle_alpha   90.00
_cell.angle_beta   90.00
_cell.angle_gamma   90.00
#
_symmetry.space_group_name_H-M   'P 1'
#
loop_
_entity.id
_entity.type
_entity.pdbx_description
1 polymer ?
#
loop_
_entity_poly.entity_id
_entity_poly.type
_entity_poly.pdbx_seq_one_letter_code
_entity_poly.pdbx_strand_id
1 'polypeptide(L)'
;MLKLEGIANRDSLPYADTYELGKPEGLRTVLRGTLRWEYDCVTYVPRTQRFIAHRYPGFLQLMDIFKSIGLLDTEAPFRIDDWPTLIRITLKRKLGIDIGSNDLASVLSAAKDIIPATTDIYQLRTALEYLSLVPSSSPAPPVLKFSAAPIDHFTNLLAQKLRYKSHERDLVILNHEIIAQDVSGQEEVHSSSLITYGGSEASAMARCVGLPVAFAALKVLDGHVSARGVCGPAVEENLWKGVLDGLEEVGLGMKETVRPKTSTSITVENTLMAGLRIH
;
A
#
# COMPACT_ATOMS: atom_id res chain seq x y z
N MET A 1 -15.68 11.22 -8.14
CA MET A 1 -14.85 11.90 -7.13
C MET A 1 -14.22 10.84 -6.25
N LEU A 2 -12.89 10.78 -6.16
CA LEU A 2 -12.18 9.87 -5.27
C LEU A 2 -12.24 10.46 -3.85
N LYS A 3 -12.67 9.65 -2.89
CA LYS A 3 -12.62 10.01 -1.46
C LYS A 3 -11.45 9.27 -0.84
N LEU A 4 -10.45 10.02 -0.40
CA LEU A 4 -9.23 9.50 0.18
C LEU A 4 -8.99 10.17 1.53
N GLU A 5 -8.42 9.43 2.45
CA GLU A 5 -7.94 9.93 3.74
C GLU A 5 -6.42 9.76 3.84
N GLY A 6 -5.76 10.70 4.51
CA GLY A 6 -4.32 10.64 4.75
C GLY A 6 -4.04 10.02 6.11
N ILE A 7 -3.22 8.98 6.14
CA ILE A 7 -2.84 8.29 7.38
C ILE A 7 -1.34 8.45 7.60
N ALA A 8 -0.96 8.93 8.79
CA ALA A 8 0.45 9.09 9.16
C ALA A 8 1.19 7.74 9.05
N ASN A 9 2.29 7.74 8.32
CA ASN A 9 3.03 6.52 8.03
C ASN A 9 4.20 6.28 8.99
N ARG A 10 5.04 7.30 9.24
CA ARG A 10 6.25 7.20 10.07
C ARG A 10 6.49 8.50 10.82
N ASP A 11 7.40 8.45 11.80
CA ASP A 11 7.98 9.67 12.35
C ASP A 11 8.65 10.46 11.22
N SER A 12 8.21 11.68 11.01
CA SER A 12 8.67 12.56 9.93
C SER A 12 9.62 13.64 10.40
N LEU A 13 9.84 13.80 11.70
CA LEU A 13 10.73 14.82 12.26
C LEU A 13 12.19 14.73 11.73
N PRO A 14 12.78 13.52 11.57
CA PRO A 14 14.13 13.40 11.02
C PRO A 14 14.30 13.96 9.60
N TYR A 15 13.21 14.10 8.85
CA TYR A 15 13.25 14.68 7.50
C TYR A 15 13.41 16.20 7.51
N ALA A 16 13.16 16.88 8.64
CA ALA A 16 13.40 18.31 8.76
C ALA A 16 14.86 18.67 8.48
N ASP A 17 15.78 17.88 9.04
CA ASP A 17 17.21 18.05 8.81
C ASP A 17 17.61 17.67 7.37
N THR A 18 17.05 16.56 6.86
CA THR A 18 17.37 16.04 5.52
C THR A 18 16.96 17.01 4.40
N TYR A 19 15.86 17.71 4.58
CA TYR A 19 15.33 18.67 3.61
C TYR A 19 15.60 20.12 3.97
N GLU A 20 16.42 20.37 4.99
CA GLU A 20 16.80 21.70 5.45
C GLU A 20 15.59 22.62 5.71
N LEU A 21 14.52 22.06 6.30
CA LEU A 21 13.26 22.78 6.57
C LEU A 21 13.37 23.79 7.72
N GLY A 22 14.56 23.96 8.27
CA GLY A 22 14.84 24.85 9.39
C GLY A 22 14.88 24.13 10.74
N LYS A 23 15.03 24.92 11.80
CA LYS A 23 15.12 24.35 13.16
C LYS A 23 13.78 23.80 13.62
N PRO A 24 13.76 22.70 14.41
CA PRO A 24 12.53 22.09 14.91
C PRO A 24 11.58 23.07 15.61
N GLU A 25 12.13 24.09 16.27
CA GLU A 25 11.34 25.11 16.98
C GLU A 25 10.53 26.02 16.02
N GLY A 26 10.95 26.12 14.75
CA GLY A 26 10.24 26.85 13.70
C GLY A 26 9.20 26.03 12.95
N LEU A 27 9.21 24.70 13.13
CA LEU A 27 8.30 23.80 12.46
C LEU A 27 7.08 23.53 13.34
N ARG A 28 5.89 23.84 12.84
CA ARG A 28 4.64 23.53 13.55
C ARG A 28 4.25 22.07 13.37
N THR A 29 4.37 21.55 12.16
CA THR A 29 3.98 20.18 11.82
C THR A 29 4.81 19.68 10.65
N VAL A 30 5.32 18.45 10.76
CA VAL A 30 5.90 17.69 9.66
C VAL A 30 5.22 16.33 9.62
N LEU A 31 4.43 16.09 8.58
CA LEU A 31 3.67 14.87 8.44
C LEU A 31 3.95 14.22 7.09
N ARG A 32 4.25 12.92 7.12
CA ARG A 32 4.29 12.06 5.96
C ARG A 32 3.25 10.98 6.11
N GLY A 33 2.40 10.83 5.10
CA GLY A 33 1.30 9.90 5.16
C GLY A 33 1.16 9.04 3.92
N THR A 34 0.24 8.11 3.99
CA THR A 34 -0.22 7.30 2.86
C THR A 34 -1.69 7.61 2.65
N LEU A 35 -2.07 7.86 1.38
CA LEU A 35 -3.46 8.02 1.01
C LEU A 35 -4.15 6.65 0.98
N ARG A 36 -5.34 6.58 1.57
CA ARG A 36 -6.21 5.40 1.60
C ARG A 36 -7.63 5.79 1.21
N TRP A 37 -8.44 4.83 0.81
CA TRP A 37 -9.85 5.06 0.61
C TRP A 37 -10.51 5.47 1.92
N GLU A 38 -11.41 6.47 1.88
CA GLU A 38 -12.25 6.85 3.02
C GLU A 38 -13.00 5.57 3.49
N TYR A 39 -12.98 5.30 4.79
CA TYR A 39 -13.52 4.08 5.46
C TYR A 39 -12.59 2.85 5.52
N ASP A 40 -11.39 2.89 4.99
CA ASP A 40 -10.42 1.79 5.18
C ASP A 40 -9.84 1.74 6.61
N CYS A 41 -10.11 2.76 7.41
CA CYS A 41 -9.49 3.00 8.70
C CYS A 41 -10.45 2.83 9.88
N VAL A 42 -11.17 1.72 9.98
CA VAL A 42 -11.92 1.39 11.20
C VAL A 42 -11.35 0.16 11.88
N THR A 43 -10.13 0.29 12.40
CA THR A 43 -9.67 -0.64 13.42
C THR A 43 -8.89 0.15 14.47
N TYR A 44 -9.56 0.41 15.58
CA TYR A 44 -8.93 0.92 16.79
C TYR A 44 -7.87 -0.09 17.23
N VAL A 45 -6.61 0.32 17.19
CA VAL A 45 -5.50 -0.49 17.68
C VAL A 45 -4.90 0.18 18.88
N PRO A 46 -4.73 -0.56 19.99
CA PRO A 46 -4.08 -0.02 21.19
C PRO A 46 -2.68 0.53 20.86
N ARG A 47 -2.29 1.59 21.56
CA ARG A 47 -1.06 2.40 21.41
C ARG A 47 0.28 1.66 21.22
N THR A 48 0.33 0.35 21.29
CA THR A 48 1.55 -0.45 21.28
C THR A 48 1.93 -1.11 19.96
N GLN A 49 1.04 -1.10 18.96
CA GLN A 49 1.35 -1.70 17.65
C GLN A 49 1.50 -0.61 16.58
N ARG A 50 2.74 -0.16 16.37
CA ARG A 50 3.11 0.93 15.45
C ARG A 50 3.03 0.61 13.95
N PHE A 51 2.64 -0.60 13.53
CA PHE A 51 2.67 -1.03 12.14
C PHE A 51 1.41 -1.78 11.73
N ILE A 52 0.29 -1.06 11.59
CA ILE A 52 -0.86 -1.64 10.92
C ILE A 52 -0.95 -1.01 9.54
N ALA A 53 -0.73 -1.83 8.52
CA ALA A 53 -1.05 -1.46 7.16
C ALA A 53 -2.58 -1.37 7.07
N HIS A 54 -3.11 -0.16 7.03
CA HIS A 54 -4.52 0.07 6.81
C HIS A 54 -4.87 -0.45 5.41
N ARG A 55 -5.76 -1.41 5.38
CA ARG A 55 -6.30 -2.08 4.20
C ARG A 55 -7.81 -1.89 4.21
N TYR A 56 -8.51 -2.45 3.22
CA TYR A 56 -9.97 -2.40 3.19
C TYR A 56 -10.58 -3.05 4.47
N PRO A 57 -11.79 -2.64 4.88
CA PRO A 57 -12.46 -3.22 6.05
C PRO A 57 -12.53 -4.74 5.96
N GLY A 58 -12.20 -5.44 7.07
CA GLY A 58 -12.18 -6.90 7.12
C GLY A 58 -10.88 -7.56 6.67
N PHE A 59 -9.92 -6.82 6.07
CA PHE A 59 -8.65 -7.42 5.61
C PHE A 59 -7.86 -8.12 6.72
N LEU A 60 -7.72 -7.47 7.87
CA LEU A 60 -6.98 -8.04 9.01
C LEU A 60 -7.64 -9.30 9.54
N GLN A 61 -8.96 -9.31 9.61
CA GLN A 61 -9.75 -10.47 10.03
C GLN A 61 -9.56 -11.64 9.05
N LEU A 62 -9.59 -11.38 7.74
CA LEU A 62 -9.30 -12.40 6.72
C LEU A 62 -7.88 -12.95 6.85
N MET A 63 -6.88 -12.08 7.03
CA MET A 63 -5.49 -12.52 7.20
C MET A 63 -5.29 -13.34 8.48
N ASP A 64 -5.94 -12.97 9.57
CA ASP A 64 -5.89 -13.73 10.82
C ASP A 64 -6.53 -15.11 10.67
N ILE A 65 -7.66 -15.22 9.98
CA ILE A 65 -8.28 -16.50 9.65
C ILE A 65 -7.36 -17.33 8.76
N PHE A 66 -6.80 -16.77 7.68
CA PHE A 66 -5.88 -17.48 6.79
C PHE A 66 -4.64 -18.00 7.52
N LYS A 67 -4.11 -17.21 8.47
CA LYS A 67 -3.03 -17.63 9.37
C LYS A 67 -3.49 -18.78 10.28
N SER A 68 -4.67 -18.64 10.86
CA SER A 68 -5.20 -19.62 11.84
C SER A 68 -5.54 -20.97 11.21
N ILE A 69 -5.90 -21.02 9.92
CA ILE A 69 -6.10 -22.26 9.17
C ILE A 69 -4.81 -22.79 8.51
N GLY A 70 -3.67 -22.13 8.72
CA GLY A 70 -2.34 -22.59 8.29
C GLY A 70 -1.94 -22.22 6.86
N LEU A 71 -2.65 -21.34 6.17
CA LEU A 71 -2.26 -20.88 4.82
C LEU A 71 -0.95 -20.08 4.81
N LEU A 72 -0.57 -19.48 5.93
CA LEU A 72 0.66 -18.68 6.07
C LEU A 72 1.83 -19.46 6.72
N ASP A 73 1.68 -20.79 6.91
CA ASP A 73 2.74 -21.60 7.48
C ASP A 73 3.89 -21.78 6.48
N THR A 74 5.13 -21.68 6.98
CA THR A 74 6.38 -21.70 6.17
C THR A 74 7.04 -23.07 6.08
N GLU A 75 6.55 -24.03 6.86
CA GLU A 75 7.19 -25.34 7.02
C GLU A 75 6.41 -26.48 6.32
N ALA A 76 7.03 -27.64 6.27
CA ALA A 76 6.43 -28.88 5.77
C ALA A 76 5.87 -28.76 4.33
N PRO A 77 6.73 -28.63 3.31
CA PRO A 77 6.31 -28.54 1.92
C PRO A 77 5.50 -29.77 1.48
N PHE A 78 4.52 -29.55 0.61
CA PHE A 78 3.69 -30.61 0.01
C PHE A 78 3.24 -30.21 -1.40
N ARG A 79 2.71 -31.19 -2.12
CA ARG A 79 2.15 -30.96 -3.45
C ARG A 79 0.64 -30.92 -3.37
N ILE A 80 0.04 -30.07 -4.20
CA ILE A 80 -1.42 -29.99 -4.38
C ILE A 80 -1.75 -30.20 -5.86
N ASP A 81 -2.94 -30.75 -6.12
CA ASP A 81 -3.46 -30.93 -7.47
C ASP A 81 -4.50 -29.84 -7.80
N ASP A 82 -5.13 -29.26 -6.79
CA ASP A 82 -6.07 -28.16 -6.88
C ASP A 82 -6.04 -27.26 -5.63
N TRP A 83 -6.62 -26.07 -5.72
CA TRP A 83 -6.64 -25.10 -4.61
C TRP A 83 -7.50 -25.54 -3.42
N PRO A 84 -8.66 -26.19 -3.58
CA PRO A 84 -9.40 -26.75 -2.44
C PRO A 84 -8.58 -27.77 -1.64
N THR A 85 -7.69 -28.52 -2.28
CA THR A 85 -6.78 -29.42 -1.58
C THR A 85 -5.81 -28.68 -0.66
N LEU A 86 -5.39 -27.45 -1.00
CA LEU A 86 -4.56 -26.63 -0.13
C LEU A 86 -5.24 -26.41 1.22
N ILE A 87 -6.48 -25.91 1.23
CA ILE A 87 -7.18 -25.60 2.48
C ILE A 87 -7.46 -26.86 3.31
N ARG A 88 -7.77 -27.99 2.67
CA ARG A 88 -7.97 -29.27 3.36
C ARG A 88 -6.71 -29.74 4.07
N ILE A 89 -5.56 -29.70 3.40
CA ILE A 89 -4.29 -30.12 3.99
C ILE A 89 -3.88 -29.19 5.12
N THR A 90 -4.03 -27.88 4.96
CA THR A 90 -3.67 -26.91 6.00
C THR A 90 -4.57 -27.03 7.23
N LEU A 91 -5.89 -27.18 7.07
CA LEU A 91 -6.83 -27.43 8.18
C LEU A 91 -6.46 -28.71 8.94
N LYS A 92 -6.20 -29.82 8.20
CA LYS A 92 -5.79 -31.08 8.83
C LYS A 92 -4.50 -30.94 9.64
N ARG A 93 -3.51 -30.26 9.08
CA ARG A 93 -2.20 -30.05 9.75
C ARG A 93 -2.29 -29.11 10.94
N LYS A 94 -3.00 -28.00 10.78
CA LYS A 94 -3.05 -26.93 11.79
C LYS A 94 -4.02 -27.22 12.93
N LEU A 95 -5.17 -27.77 12.62
CA LEU A 95 -6.28 -27.97 13.57
C LEU A 95 -6.56 -29.45 13.85
N GLY A 96 -5.92 -30.37 13.14
CA GLY A 96 -6.19 -31.82 13.26
C GLY A 96 -7.55 -32.23 12.63
N ILE A 97 -8.22 -31.34 11.92
CA ILE A 97 -9.56 -31.55 11.37
C ILE A 97 -9.44 -32.05 9.92
N ASP A 98 -9.96 -33.25 9.67
CA ASP A 98 -10.07 -33.80 8.31
C ASP A 98 -11.48 -33.54 7.80
N ILE A 99 -11.62 -32.66 6.82
CA ILE A 99 -12.90 -32.39 6.17
C ILE A 99 -13.12 -33.37 5.04
N GLY A 100 -14.28 -34.04 5.06
CA GLY A 100 -14.63 -35.04 4.03
C GLY A 100 -14.97 -34.43 2.66
N SER A 101 -15.29 -33.16 2.63
CA SER A 101 -15.61 -32.41 1.41
C SER A 101 -14.89 -31.06 1.41
N ASN A 102 -14.51 -30.59 0.22
CA ASN A 102 -13.88 -29.28 0.03
C ASN A 102 -14.91 -28.14 -0.15
N ASP A 103 -16.20 -28.41 0.08
CA ASP A 103 -17.24 -27.39 -0.04
C ASP A 103 -17.14 -26.32 1.06
N LEU A 104 -17.73 -25.16 0.79
CA LEU A 104 -17.69 -24.02 1.68
C LEU A 104 -18.23 -24.32 3.08
N ALA A 105 -19.34 -25.09 3.17
CA ALA A 105 -19.98 -25.39 4.45
C ALA A 105 -19.07 -26.24 5.35
N SER A 106 -18.40 -27.24 4.77
CA SER A 106 -17.41 -28.07 5.46
C SER A 106 -16.22 -27.27 5.95
N VAL A 107 -15.68 -26.33 5.13
CA VAL A 107 -14.58 -25.44 5.51
C VAL A 107 -14.99 -24.49 6.64
N LEU A 108 -16.16 -23.85 6.54
CA LEU A 108 -16.65 -22.93 7.57
C LEU A 108 -16.97 -23.67 8.88
N SER A 109 -17.53 -24.88 8.80
CA SER A 109 -17.77 -25.72 9.98
C SER A 109 -16.47 -26.12 10.68
N ALA A 110 -15.45 -26.51 9.93
CA ALA A 110 -14.13 -26.85 10.46
C ALA A 110 -13.42 -25.65 11.12
N ALA A 111 -13.62 -24.47 10.59
CA ALA A 111 -13.01 -23.25 11.09
C ALA A 111 -13.85 -22.48 12.13
N LYS A 112 -15.05 -22.96 12.49
CA LYS A 112 -16.03 -22.23 13.33
C LYS A 112 -15.45 -21.70 14.64
N ASP A 113 -14.60 -22.48 15.30
CA ASP A 113 -14.06 -22.15 16.61
C ASP A 113 -12.88 -21.14 16.55
N ILE A 114 -12.34 -20.92 15.36
CA ILE A 114 -11.26 -19.95 15.11
C ILE A 114 -11.73 -18.69 14.39
N ILE A 115 -12.95 -18.71 13.84
CA ILE A 115 -13.52 -17.52 13.20
C ILE A 115 -14.07 -16.60 14.30
N PRO A 116 -13.53 -15.39 14.47
CA PRO A 116 -14.05 -14.43 15.43
C PRO A 116 -15.55 -14.14 15.19
N ALA A 117 -16.32 -13.99 16.27
CA ALA A 117 -17.75 -13.66 16.17
C ALA A 117 -18.04 -12.34 15.43
N THR A 118 -17.04 -11.46 15.36
CA THR A 118 -17.11 -10.17 14.64
C THR A 118 -16.80 -10.30 13.15
N THR A 119 -16.48 -11.51 12.67
CA THR A 119 -16.13 -11.73 11.25
C THR A 119 -17.38 -11.62 10.39
N ASP A 120 -17.27 -10.83 9.33
CA ASP A 120 -18.26 -10.83 8.27
C ASP A 120 -18.14 -12.14 7.46
N ILE A 121 -19.04 -13.08 7.73
CA ILE A 121 -19.08 -14.39 7.05
C ILE A 121 -19.28 -14.23 5.54
N TYR A 122 -20.00 -13.20 5.09
CA TYR A 122 -20.17 -12.95 3.67
C TYR A 122 -18.85 -12.58 2.99
N GLN A 123 -18.05 -11.73 3.63
CA GLN A 123 -16.71 -11.38 3.14
C GLN A 123 -15.77 -12.58 3.11
N LEU A 124 -15.78 -13.40 4.16
CA LEU A 124 -14.97 -14.63 4.22
C LEU A 124 -15.36 -15.60 3.11
N ARG A 125 -16.66 -15.84 2.95
CA ARG A 125 -17.17 -16.66 1.85
C ARG A 125 -16.71 -16.15 0.50
N THR A 126 -16.93 -14.87 0.22
CA THR A 126 -16.55 -14.23 -1.04
C THR A 126 -15.05 -14.35 -1.30
N ALA A 127 -14.22 -14.19 -0.27
CA ALA A 127 -12.78 -14.35 -0.38
C ALA A 127 -12.37 -15.78 -0.71
N LEU A 128 -12.95 -16.79 -0.04
CA LEU A 128 -12.65 -18.20 -0.30
C LEU A 128 -13.06 -18.63 -1.72
N GLU A 129 -14.25 -18.20 -2.17
CA GLU A 129 -14.75 -18.47 -3.53
C GLU A 129 -13.88 -17.74 -4.59
N TYR A 130 -13.59 -16.46 -4.39
CA TYR A 130 -12.74 -15.67 -5.30
C TYR A 130 -11.35 -16.28 -5.44
N LEU A 131 -10.74 -16.70 -4.34
CA LEU A 131 -9.43 -17.34 -4.31
C LEU A 131 -9.46 -18.81 -4.78
N SER A 132 -10.62 -19.34 -5.16
CA SER A 132 -10.78 -20.76 -5.56
C SER A 132 -10.32 -21.75 -4.49
N LEU A 133 -10.30 -21.35 -3.22
CA LEU A 133 -9.99 -22.22 -2.07
C LEU A 133 -11.14 -23.17 -1.72
N VAL A 134 -12.31 -22.87 -2.22
CA VAL A 134 -13.49 -23.74 -2.27
C VAL A 134 -14.01 -23.82 -3.70
N PRO A 135 -14.78 -24.85 -4.08
CA PRO A 135 -15.37 -24.94 -5.41
C PRO A 135 -16.15 -23.66 -5.76
N SER A 136 -15.85 -23.09 -6.92
CA SER A 136 -16.50 -21.88 -7.43
C SER A 136 -16.73 -22.00 -8.94
N SER A 137 -17.64 -21.19 -9.47
CA SER A 137 -17.90 -21.12 -10.92
C SER A 137 -16.80 -20.42 -11.71
N SER A 138 -15.89 -19.72 -11.02
CA SER A 138 -14.78 -19.02 -11.66
C SER A 138 -13.63 -19.98 -11.97
N PRO A 139 -12.96 -19.85 -13.13
CA PRO A 139 -11.81 -20.68 -13.45
C PRO A 139 -10.68 -20.46 -12.43
N ALA A 140 -10.18 -21.58 -11.91
CA ALA A 140 -9.06 -21.57 -10.98
C ALA A 140 -7.72 -21.41 -11.74
N PRO A 141 -6.79 -20.60 -11.23
CA PRO A 141 -5.46 -20.52 -11.84
C PRO A 141 -4.65 -21.81 -11.61
N PRO A 142 -3.60 -22.08 -12.41
CA PRO A 142 -2.78 -23.28 -12.24
C PRO A 142 -2.06 -23.31 -10.89
N VAL A 143 -1.93 -24.50 -10.33
CA VAL A 143 -1.17 -24.76 -9.10
C VAL A 143 0.32 -24.93 -9.39
N LEU A 144 1.18 -24.81 -8.36
CA LEU A 144 2.59 -25.14 -8.45
C LEU A 144 2.77 -26.65 -8.74
N LYS A 145 3.68 -26.97 -9.67
CA LYS A 145 3.96 -28.37 -10.09
C LYS A 145 4.96 -29.10 -9.18
N PHE A 146 5.44 -28.45 -8.13
CA PHE A 146 6.41 -28.96 -7.18
C PHE A 146 5.90 -28.83 -5.74
N SER A 147 6.57 -29.50 -4.80
CA SER A 147 6.25 -29.37 -3.38
C SER A 147 6.69 -28.00 -2.88
N ALA A 148 5.77 -27.29 -2.23
CA ALA A 148 6.01 -25.95 -1.68
C ALA A 148 5.34 -25.82 -0.29
N ALA A 149 5.80 -24.88 0.50
CA ALA A 149 5.18 -24.57 1.78
C ALA A 149 3.76 -23.99 1.56
N PRO A 150 2.85 -24.07 2.54
CA PRO A 150 1.52 -23.45 2.44
C PRO A 150 1.55 -21.99 1.96
N ILE A 151 2.44 -21.19 2.54
CA ILE A 151 2.60 -19.78 2.19
C ILE A 151 3.01 -19.58 0.73
N ASP A 152 3.86 -20.45 0.18
CA ASP A 152 4.32 -20.32 -1.20
C ASP A 152 3.19 -20.64 -2.19
N HIS A 153 2.39 -21.69 -1.90
CA HIS A 153 1.18 -21.98 -2.65
C HIS A 153 0.21 -20.80 -2.59
N PHE A 154 -0.04 -20.27 -1.39
CA PHE A 154 -0.98 -19.18 -1.19
C PHE A 154 -0.51 -17.88 -1.85
N THR A 155 0.77 -17.55 -1.75
CA THR A 155 1.37 -16.38 -2.41
C THR A 155 1.28 -16.49 -3.93
N ASN A 156 1.56 -17.68 -4.49
CA ASN A 156 1.40 -17.93 -5.92
C ASN A 156 -0.06 -17.75 -6.37
N LEU A 157 -1.02 -18.21 -5.57
CA LEU A 157 -2.44 -18.00 -5.83
C LEU A 157 -2.80 -16.50 -5.84
N LEU A 158 -2.37 -15.77 -4.82
CA LEU A 158 -2.59 -14.32 -4.74
C LEU A 158 -1.96 -13.57 -5.91
N ALA A 159 -0.73 -13.92 -6.29
CA ALA A 159 -0.02 -13.29 -7.41
C ALA A 159 -0.78 -13.45 -8.74
N GLN A 160 -1.45 -14.60 -8.93
CA GLN A 160 -2.24 -14.86 -10.13
C GLN A 160 -3.61 -14.19 -10.09
N LYS A 161 -4.30 -14.24 -8.93
CA LYS A 161 -5.65 -13.67 -8.76
C LYS A 161 -5.67 -12.15 -8.67
N LEU A 162 -4.62 -11.54 -8.10
CA LEU A 162 -4.52 -10.10 -7.87
C LEU A 162 -3.71 -9.37 -8.95
N ARG A 163 -3.28 -10.10 -9.99
CA ARG A 163 -2.60 -9.48 -11.13
C ARG A 163 -3.56 -8.58 -11.90
N TYR A 164 -3.09 -7.38 -12.25
CA TYR A 164 -3.83 -6.49 -13.15
C TYR A 164 -4.16 -7.20 -14.46
N LYS A 165 -5.40 -7.07 -14.91
CA LYS A 165 -5.84 -7.51 -16.23
C LYS A 165 -5.40 -6.49 -17.28
N SER A 166 -5.43 -6.89 -18.55
CA SER A 166 -4.97 -6.04 -19.68
C SER A 166 -5.71 -4.70 -19.80
N HIS A 167 -6.95 -4.62 -19.29
CA HIS A 167 -7.77 -3.41 -19.28
C HIS A 167 -7.72 -2.62 -17.97
N GLU A 168 -7.07 -3.16 -16.93
CA GLU A 168 -6.92 -2.52 -15.64
C GLU A 168 -5.60 -1.73 -15.59
N ARG A 169 -5.63 -0.60 -14.92
CA ARG A 169 -4.47 0.27 -14.74
C ARG A 169 -4.36 0.67 -13.29
N ASP A 170 -3.14 0.74 -12.79
CA ASP A 170 -2.86 1.32 -11.49
C ASP A 170 -2.95 2.85 -11.54
N LEU A 171 -3.17 3.45 -10.39
CA LEU A 171 -3.24 4.88 -10.17
C LEU A 171 -2.25 5.25 -9.08
N VAL A 172 -1.39 6.24 -9.36
CA VAL A 172 -0.54 6.88 -8.37
C VAL A 172 -1.01 8.31 -8.15
N ILE A 173 -1.19 8.67 -6.89
CA ILE A 173 -1.52 10.01 -6.44
C ILE A 173 -0.45 10.44 -5.46
N LEU A 174 0.25 11.54 -5.77
CA LEU A 174 1.15 12.22 -4.86
C LEU A 174 0.56 13.59 -4.56
N ASN A 175 0.59 14.00 -3.31
CA ASN A 175 0.14 15.32 -2.90
C ASN A 175 1.03 15.85 -1.77
N HIS A 176 1.56 17.03 -1.95
CA HIS A 176 2.33 17.75 -0.94
C HIS A 176 1.63 19.07 -0.65
N GLU A 177 1.58 19.43 0.61
CA GLU A 177 1.09 20.74 1.04
C GLU A 177 2.07 21.29 2.07
N ILE A 178 2.60 22.48 1.78
CA ILE A 178 3.54 23.20 2.63
C ILE A 178 2.90 24.52 2.99
N ILE A 179 2.77 24.79 4.28
CA ILE A 179 2.30 26.06 4.78
C ILE A 179 3.55 26.84 5.22
N ALA A 180 3.87 27.89 4.49
CA ALA A 180 4.97 28.80 4.79
C ALA A 180 4.44 30.10 5.39
N GLN A 181 5.15 30.63 6.39
CA GLN A 181 4.88 31.94 6.96
C GLN A 181 6.01 32.87 6.58
N ASP A 182 5.70 34.00 5.97
CA ASP A 182 6.66 35.03 5.63
C ASP A 182 7.07 35.89 6.84
N VAL A 183 8.00 36.80 6.62
CA VAL A 183 8.49 37.72 7.66
C VAL A 183 7.43 38.72 8.14
N SER A 184 6.35 38.93 7.39
CA SER A 184 5.21 39.76 7.78
C SER A 184 4.19 39.04 8.61
N GLY A 185 4.33 37.70 8.77
CA GLY A 185 3.38 36.84 9.45
C GLY A 185 2.26 36.34 8.55
N GLN A 186 2.27 36.63 7.24
CA GLN A 186 1.31 36.09 6.31
C GLN A 186 1.64 34.63 6.00
N GLU A 187 0.59 33.80 5.93
CA GLU A 187 0.73 32.38 5.61
C GLU A 187 0.26 32.09 4.19
N GLU A 188 1.08 31.35 3.48
CA GLU A 188 0.79 30.84 2.13
C GLU A 188 0.75 29.32 2.13
N VAL A 189 -0.10 28.76 1.31
CA VAL A 189 -0.20 27.32 1.07
C VAL A 189 0.36 27.01 -0.30
N HIS A 190 1.48 26.30 -0.31
CA HIS A 190 2.11 25.75 -1.51
C HIS A 190 1.64 24.31 -1.66
N SER A 191 1.00 24.01 -2.77
CA SER A 191 0.51 22.65 -3.06
C SER A 191 1.19 22.13 -4.32
N SER A 192 1.68 20.90 -4.27
CA SER A 192 2.29 20.19 -5.39
C SER A 192 1.65 18.82 -5.52
N SER A 193 1.11 18.47 -6.69
CA SER A 193 0.35 17.24 -6.89
C SER A 193 0.64 16.56 -8.21
N LEU A 194 0.61 15.23 -8.19
CA LEU A 194 0.67 14.37 -9.37
C LEU A 194 -0.45 13.32 -9.29
N ILE A 195 -1.18 13.18 -10.39
CA ILE A 195 -2.14 12.08 -10.60
C ILE A 195 -1.77 11.43 -11.92
N THR A 196 -1.38 10.17 -11.89
CA THR A 196 -0.97 9.44 -13.09
C THR A 196 -1.47 8.01 -13.07
N TYR A 197 -1.83 7.52 -14.26
CA TYR A 197 -2.29 6.15 -14.49
C TYR A 197 -1.22 5.34 -15.21
N GLY A 198 -1.19 4.04 -14.95
CA GLY A 198 -0.38 3.11 -15.72
C GLY A 198 -0.82 3.04 -17.18
N GLY A 199 0.09 2.61 -18.03
CA GLY A 199 -0.14 2.34 -19.44
C GLY A 199 -0.01 0.86 -19.78
N SER A 200 -0.05 0.54 -21.09
CA SER A 200 0.16 -0.82 -21.58
C SER A 200 1.60 -1.32 -21.38
N GLU A 201 2.58 -0.41 -21.39
CA GLU A 201 4.01 -0.74 -21.32
C GLU A 201 4.53 -0.81 -19.89
N ALA A 202 4.04 0.09 -19.02
CA ALA A 202 4.49 0.15 -17.64
C ALA A 202 3.38 0.64 -16.70
N SER A 203 3.35 0.12 -15.47
CA SER A 203 2.48 0.63 -14.42
C SER A 203 2.87 2.06 -14.01
N ALA A 204 1.93 2.83 -13.49
CA ALA A 204 2.22 4.14 -12.92
C ALA A 204 3.24 4.04 -11.78
N MET A 205 3.11 3.02 -10.93
CA MET A 205 4.05 2.75 -9.84
C MET A 205 5.46 2.48 -10.39
N ALA A 206 5.60 1.65 -11.43
CA ALA A 206 6.91 1.35 -12.04
C ALA A 206 7.57 2.62 -12.59
N ARG A 207 6.79 3.50 -13.25
CA ARG A 207 7.29 4.78 -13.75
C ARG A 207 7.68 5.75 -12.63
N CYS A 208 6.82 5.93 -11.63
CA CYS A 208 7.04 6.86 -10.52
C CYS A 208 8.17 6.42 -9.58
N VAL A 209 8.55 5.15 -9.56
CA VAL A 209 9.67 4.64 -8.76
C VAL A 209 10.93 4.47 -9.61
N GLY A 210 10.80 3.86 -10.79
CA GLY A 210 11.95 3.50 -11.61
C GLY A 210 12.60 4.69 -12.30
N LEU A 211 11.82 5.61 -12.86
CA LEU A 211 12.38 6.76 -13.59
C LEU A 211 13.18 7.72 -12.71
N PRO A 212 12.75 8.10 -11.49
CA PRO A 212 13.61 8.90 -10.62
C PRO A 212 14.95 8.26 -10.32
N VAL A 213 14.97 6.93 -10.11
CA VAL A 213 16.22 6.17 -9.90
C VAL A 213 17.10 6.21 -11.15
N ALA A 214 16.52 6.03 -12.34
CA ALA A 214 17.25 6.08 -13.59
C ALA A 214 17.87 7.45 -13.85
N PHE A 215 17.11 8.53 -13.69
CA PHE A 215 17.62 9.90 -13.84
C PHE A 215 18.71 10.22 -12.83
N ALA A 216 18.54 9.82 -11.56
CA ALA A 216 19.57 9.99 -10.55
C ALA A 216 20.85 9.22 -10.89
N ALA A 217 20.74 7.98 -11.37
CA ALA A 217 21.88 7.17 -11.79
C ALA A 217 22.65 7.83 -12.97
N LEU A 218 21.94 8.39 -13.94
CA LEU A 218 22.54 9.13 -15.04
C LEU A 218 23.31 10.36 -14.52
N LYS A 219 22.75 11.15 -13.61
CA LYS A 219 23.44 12.31 -13.01
C LYS A 219 24.71 11.91 -12.28
N VAL A 220 24.71 10.77 -11.59
CA VAL A 220 25.93 10.23 -10.94
C VAL A 220 26.96 9.80 -11.97
N LEU A 221 26.55 9.09 -13.02
CA LEU A 221 27.44 8.60 -14.08
C LEU A 221 28.05 9.76 -14.89
N ASP A 222 27.28 10.81 -15.14
CA ASP A 222 27.73 12.01 -15.84
C ASP A 222 28.65 12.90 -14.98
N GLY A 223 28.91 12.53 -13.73
CA GLY A 223 29.80 13.26 -12.82
C GLY A 223 29.17 14.53 -12.22
N HIS A 224 27.85 14.70 -12.30
CA HIS A 224 27.16 15.87 -11.76
C HIS A 224 26.94 15.80 -10.23
N VAL A 225 27.33 14.69 -9.59
CA VAL A 225 27.19 14.47 -8.14
C VAL A 225 28.55 14.28 -7.53
N SER A 226 28.91 15.13 -6.59
CA SER A 226 30.20 15.11 -5.89
C SER A 226 30.15 14.32 -4.57
N ALA A 227 28.98 14.21 -3.96
CA ALA A 227 28.76 13.49 -2.71
C ALA A 227 29.21 12.03 -2.78
N ARG A 228 29.76 11.52 -1.67
CA ARG A 228 30.27 10.15 -1.56
C ARG A 228 29.56 9.39 -0.45
N GLY A 229 29.39 8.09 -0.65
CA GLY A 229 28.74 7.21 0.32
C GLY A 229 27.23 7.10 0.10
N VAL A 230 26.50 6.75 1.15
CA VAL A 230 25.03 6.66 1.13
C VAL A 230 24.45 7.99 1.55
N CYS A 231 23.74 8.65 0.65
CA CYS A 231 23.12 9.95 0.88
C CYS A 231 21.68 9.97 0.36
N GLY A 232 20.89 10.90 0.89
CA GLY A 232 19.50 11.13 0.44
C GLY A 232 19.45 11.86 -0.90
N PRO A 233 18.31 11.87 -1.58
CA PRO A 233 18.14 12.52 -2.89
C PRO A 233 18.29 14.05 -2.84
N ALA A 234 18.13 14.68 -1.68
CA ALA A 234 18.25 16.12 -1.50
C ALA A 234 19.69 16.60 -1.23
N VAL A 235 20.70 15.71 -1.32
CA VAL A 235 22.09 16.00 -0.97
C VAL A 235 22.72 17.10 -1.82
N GLU A 236 22.36 17.21 -3.08
CA GLU A 236 22.88 18.22 -4.02
C GLU A 236 21.77 18.74 -4.92
N GLU A 237 21.76 20.05 -5.13
CA GLU A 237 20.75 20.74 -5.94
C GLU A 237 20.74 20.24 -7.39
N ASN A 238 21.91 20.06 -7.99
CA ASN A 238 22.02 19.54 -9.36
C ASN A 238 21.43 18.12 -9.52
N LEU A 239 21.45 17.31 -8.46
CA LEU A 239 20.87 15.97 -8.49
C LEU A 239 19.36 16.05 -8.53
N TRP A 240 18.72 16.65 -7.51
CA TRP A 240 17.28 16.63 -7.42
C TRP A 240 16.59 17.49 -8.49
N LYS A 241 17.15 18.65 -8.87
CA LYS A 241 16.64 19.43 -10.00
C LYS A 241 16.69 18.63 -11.30
N GLY A 242 17.84 18.03 -11.62
CA GLY A 242 17.96 17.26 -12.84
C GLY A 242 17.07 16.01 -12.87
N VAL A 243 16.72 15.44 -11.72
CA VAL A 243 15.71 14.36 -11.65
C VAL A 243 14.32 14.91 -11.91
N LEU A 244 13.95 16.06 -11.32
CA LEU A 244 12.63 16.66 -11.51
C LEU A 244 12.43 17.11 -12.96
N ASP A 245 13.44 17.74 -13.58
CA ASP A 245 13.42 18.15 -15.00
C ASP A 245 13.18 16.93 -15.90
N GLY A 246 13.94 15.85 -15.68
CA GLY A 246 13.75 14.61 -16.44
C GLY A 246 12.36 13.97 -16.24
N LEU A 247 11.79 14.07 -15.05
CA LEU A 247 10.43 13.58 -14.77
C LEU A 247 9.38 14.42 -15.48
N GLU A 248 9.58 15.74 -15.57
CA GLU A 248 8.68 16.64 -16.29
C GLU A 248 8.67 16.32 -17.79
N GLU A 249 9.85 16.10 -18.41
CA GLU A 249 9.98 15.71 -19.83
C GLU A 249 9.21 14.43 -20.18
N VAL A 250 9.11 13.48 -19.24
CA VAL A 250 8.36 12.22 -19.46
C VAL A 250 6.91 12.28 -18.95
N GLY A 251 6.40 13.46 -18.63
CA GLY A 251 5.00 13.69 -18.24
C GLY A 251 4.69 13.25 -16.79
N LEU A 252 5.70 13.25 -15.92
CA LEU A 252 5.55 13.02 -14.48
C LEU A 252 5.86 14.28 -13.66
N GLY A 253 5.78 15.46 -14.28
CA GLY A 253 5.89 16.74 -13.59
C GLY A 253 4.75 16.97 -12.59
N MET A 254 5.08 17.60 -11.48
CA MET A 254 4.10 17.97 -10.46
C MET A 254 3.36 19.24 -10.86
N LYS A 255 2.05 19.30 -10.57
CA LYS A 255 1.29 20.54 -10.70
C LYS A 255 1.42 21.34 -9.42
N GLU A 256 1.95 22.55 -9.53
CA GLU A 256 2.21 23.43 -8.39
C GLU A 256 1.24 24.60 -8.36
N THR A 257 0.79 24.96 -7.18
CA THR A 257 -0.04 26.14 -6.93
C THR A 257 0.34 26.79 -5.62
N VAL A 258 0.24 28.11 -5.58
CA VAL A 258 0.44 28.91 -4.36
C VAL A 258 -0.82 29.73 -4.12
N ARG A 259 -1.32 29.74 -2.90
CA ARG A 259 -2.47 30.54 -2.50
C ARG A 259 -2.32 31.10 -1.08
N PRO A 260 -2.87 32.26 -0.77
CA PRO A 260 -2.94 32.74 0.60
C PRO A 260 -3.70 31.76 1.48
N LYS A 261 -3.24 31.53 2.71
CA LYS A 261 -3.99 30.76 3.70
C LYS A 261 -5.07 31.64 4.30
N THR A 262 -6.32 31.39 3.94
CA THR A 262 -7.47 32.02 4.57
C THR A 262 -7.89 31.22 5.80
N SER A 263 -8.54 31.88 6.77
CA SER A 263 -9.05 31.23 8.00
C SER A 263 -10.03 30.07 7.75
N THR A 264 -10.52 29.94 6.51
CA THR A 264 -11.39 28.85 6.04
C THR A 264 -10.60 27.73 5.36
N SER A 265 -9.28 27.88 5.15
CA SER A 265 -8.46 26.78 4.62
C SER A 265 -8.30 25.74 5.72
N ILE A 266 -8.81 24.55 5.43
CA ILE A 266 -8.76 23.38 6.30
C ILE A 266 -7.27 23.10 6.56
N THR A 267 -6.84 23.26 7.81
CA THR A 267 -5.49 22.88 8.26
C THR A 267 -5.32 21.37 8.11
N VAL A 268 -4.08 20.93 7.91
CA VAL A 268 -3.70 19.50 7.86
C VAL A 268 -4.28 18.69 9.03
N GLU A 269 -4.48 19.30 10.19
CA GLU A 269 -5.17 18.71 11.33
C GLU A 269 -6.62 18.31 11.02
N ASN A 270 -7.32 19.08 10.19
CA ASN A 270 -8.68 18.76 9.73
C ASN A 270 -8.70 17.95 8.43
N THR A 271 -7.62 17.96 7.63
CA THR A 271 -7.50 17.19 6.40
C THR A 271 -7.23 15.71 6.70
N LEU A 272 -6.60 15.41 7.84
CA LEU A 272 -6.45 14.03 8.33
C LEU A 272 -7.77 13.41 8.81
N MET A 273 -8.75 14.26 9.15
CA MET A 273 -10.08 13.82 9.60
C MET A 273 -11.19 14.09 8.57
N ALA A 274 -10.94 14.97 7.60
CA ALA A 274 -11.86 15.24 6.50
C ALA A 274 -11.20 14.77 5.20
N GLY A 275 -11.66 13.67 4.65
CA GLY A 275 -11.11 13.04 3.46
C GLY A 275 -10.71 14.02 2.35
N LEU A 276 -9.56 13.81 1.74
CA LEU A 276 -9.01 14.61 0.65
C LEU A 276 -9.99 14.53 -0.55
N ARG A 277 -10.65 15.62 -0.88
CA ARG A 277 -11.51 15.71 -2.06
C ARG A 277 -10.67 16.16 -3.24
N ILE A 278 -10.35 15.26 -4.14
CA ILE A 278 -9.68 15.56 -5.41
C ILE A 278 -10.78 15.73 -6.47
N HIS A 279 -10.86 16.94 -7.03
CA HIS A 279 -11.80 17.29 -8.10
C HIS A 279 -11.29 16.88 -9.48
#